data_549d81c5a0d81632b4817a64622d45ff
#
_entry.id   549d81c5a0d81632b4817a64622d45ff
#
_cell.length_a   1.000
_cell.length_b   1.000
_cell.length_c   1.000
_cell.angle_alpha   90.00
_cell.angle_beta   90.00
_cell.angle_gamma   90.00
#
_symmetry.space_group_name_H-M   'P 1'
#
loop_
_entity.id
_entity.type
_entity.pdbx_description
1 polymer ?
#
loop_
_entity_poly.entity_id
_entity_poly.type
_entity_poly.pdbx_seq_one_letter_code
_entity_poly.pdbx_strand_id
1 'polypeptide(L)'
;DTICAEDHPIQLTSIEFPAPVVSISIAPETTADNEKLSAALYKLAEEDPTFTVGFDQETSETIISGMGELHLEIIVDRLKREFNVAAKVGRPEVAYRETATKGIEGQYKHVKQSGGRGQYAHVCLRLEPLKAGEGFEFVNDVVGGRIPANFIPSVQKGVVKAMQSGPYAGYPVVDMRVTLTDGSYHEVDSSDFAFQEAGRAGFTMQFEHYEAVPFFLTEQIIKA
;
A
#
# COMPACT_ATOMS: atom_id res chain seq x y z
N ASP A 1 14.35 -9.29 30.54
CA ASP A 1 15.63 -10.05 30.53
C ASP A 1 16.00 -10.46 31.95
N THR A 2 16.72 -11.57 32.09
CA THR A 2 17.20 -12.07 33.39
C THR A 2 18.70 -11.83 33.48
N ILE A 3 19.14 -11.18 34.54
CA ILE A 3 20.57 -11.05 34.85
C ILE A 3 20.93 -12.18 35.82
N CYS A 4 21.87 -13.03 35.43
CA CYS A 4 22.30 -14.17 36.23
C CYS A 4 23.85 -14.30 36.23
N ALA A 5 24.39 -15.13 37.13
CA ALA A 5 25.78 -15.48 37.10
C ALA A 5 26.10 -16.38 35.92
N GLU A 6 27.28 -16.23 35.31
CA GLU A 6 27.68 -16.94 34.09
C GLU A 6 27.76 -18.48 34.30
N ASP A 7 28.13 -18.90 35.50
CA ASP A 7 28.27 -20.29 35.94
C ASP A 7 26.93 -20.93 36.37
N HIS A 8 25.87 -20.12 36.59
CA HIS A 8 24.52 -20.56 36.94
C HIS A 8 23.47 -19.84 36.12
N PRO A 9 23.29 -20.19 34.85
CA PRO A 9 22.29 -19.56 33.99
C PRO A 9 20.87 -19.95 34.40
N ILE A 10 20.13 -18.99 34.96
CA ILE A 10 18.72 -19.14 35.33
C ILE A 10 17.93 -18.16 34.49
N GLN A 11 16.92 -18.66 33.75
CA GLN A 11 15.96 -17.82 33.05
C GLN A 11 14.66 -17.78 33.85
N LEU A 12 14.29 -16.61 34.33
CA LEU A 12 13.01 -16.39 34.99
C LEU A 12 11.90 -16.28 33.95
N THR A 13 10.67 -16.62 34.37
CA THR A 13 9.47 -16.45 33.53
C THR A 13 9.32 -14.99 33.13
N SER A 14 9.15 -14.70 31.85
CA SER A 14 8.87 -13.35 31.36
C SER A 14 7.47 -12.89 31.82
N ILE A 15 7.35 -11.63 32.17
CA ILE A 15 6.07 -11.00 32.46
C ILE A 15 5.36 -10.78 31.10
N GLU A 16 4.12 -11.28 30.97
CA GLU A 16 3.29 -10.98 29.82
C GLU A 16 2.56 -9.66 30.04
N PHE A 17 2.85 -8.67 29.23
CA PHE A 17 2.18 -7.37 29.25
C PHE A 17 0.95 -7.42 28.33
N PRO A 18 -0.16 -6.77 28.72
CA PRO A 18 -1.33 -6.67 27.86
C PRO A 18 -1.00 -5.86 26.60
N ALA A 19 -1.63 -6.21 25.49
CA ALA A 19 -1.50 -5.47 24.23
C ALA A 19 -2.06 -4.05 24.38
N PRO A 20 -1.45 -3.04 23.72
CA PRO A 20 -1.97 -1.68 23.67
C PRO A 20 -3.38 -1.64 23.07
N VAL A 21 -4.23 -0.74 23.59
CA VAL A 21 -5.65 -0.64 23.19
C VAL A 21 -5.99 0.68 22.47
N VAL A 22 -5.10 1.67 22.53
CA VAL A 22 -5.28 2.98 21.88
C VAL A 22 -4.03 3.32 21.10
N SER A 23 -4.23 3.85 19.90
CA SER A 23 -3.15 4.31 19.01
C SER A 23 -3.41 5.74 18.55
N ILE A 24 -2.36 6.55 18.49
CA ILE A 24 -2.38 7.91 17.92
C ILE A 24 -1.19 8.10 16.99
N SER A 25 -1.34 8.96 15.99
CA SER A 25 -0.22 9.40 15.18
C SER A 25 0.54 10.53 15.89
N ILE A 26 1.85 10.57 15.71
CA ILE A 26 2.72 11.60 16.28
C ILE A 26 3.70 12.09 15.24
N ALA A 27 3.82 13.42 15.14
CA ALA A 27 4.77 14.07 14.24
C ALA A 27 5.48 15.21 14.98
N PRO A 28 6.76 15.47 14.68
CA PRO A 28 7.46 16.63 15.28
C PRO A 28 6.89 17.92 14.71
N GLU A 29 6.97 19.02 15.45
CA GLU A 29 6.59 20.34 14.95
C GLU A 29 7.54 20.84 13.86
N THR A 30 8.80 20.44 13.89
CA THR A 30 9.81 20.79 12.90
C THR A 30 10.50 19.56 12.34
N THR A 31 10.85 19.58 11.05
CA THR A 31 11.58 18.48 10.39
C THR A 31 12.95 18.20 11.02
N ALA A 32 13.57 19.21 11.62
CA ALA A 32 14.85 19.07 12.32
C ALA A 32 14.75 18.20 13.60
N ASP A 33 13.58 18.06 14.17
CA ASP A 33 13.35 17.29 15.39
C ASP A 33 12.95 15.82 15.15
N ASN A 34 12.86 15.37 13.88
CA ASN A 34 12.50 13.99 13.55
C ASN A 34 13.41 12.95 14.22
N GLU A 35 14.71 13.14 14.12
CA GLU A 35 15.70 12.23 14.73
C GLU A 35 15.60 12.23 16.26
N LYS A 36 15.41 13.41 16.86
CA LYS A 36 15.25 13.54 18.30
C LYS A 36 13.95 12.89 18.79
N LEU A 37 12.84 13.09 18.05
CA LEU A 37 11.56 12.46 18.36
C LEU A 37 11.68 10.95 18.34
N SER A 38 12.24 10.38 17.28
CA SER A 38 12.43 8.94 17.15
C SER A 38 13.29 8.38 18.28
N ALA A 39 14.43 9.01 18.57
CA ALA A 39 15.32 8.58 19.65
C ALA A 39 14.65 8.66 21.04
N ALA A 40 13.84 9.70 21.29
CA ALA A 40 13.13 9.86 22.54
C ALA A 40 12.00 8.81 22.70
N LEU A 41 11.23 8.56 21.62
CA LEU A 41 10.17 7.55 21.61
C LEU A 41 10.71 6.14 21.87
N TYR A 42 11.84 5.76 21.26
CA TYR A 42 12.46 4.46 21.51
C TYR A 42 12.95 4.32 22.97
N LYS A 43 13.51 5.37 23.57
CA LYS A 43 13.90 5.34 24.99
C LYS A 43 12.69 5.16 25.91
N LEU A 44 11.57 5.85 25.60
CA LEU A 44 10.34 5.69 26.37
C LEU A 44 9.74 4.29 26.24
N ALA A 45 9.85 3.68 25.05
CA ALA A 45 9.43 2.29 24.81
C ALA A 45 10.32 1.26 25.53
N GLU A 46 11.60 1.55 25.73
CA GLU A 46 12.48 0.71 26.56
C GLU A 46 12.12 0.77 28.06
N GLU A 47 11.61 1.90 28.53
CA GLU A 47 11.21 2.07 29.94
C GLU A 47 9.82 1.46 30.23
N ASP A 48 8.91 1.50 29.26
CA ASP A 48 7.53 1.06 29.42
C ASP A 48 7.16 -0.01 28.37
N PRO A 49 7.12 -1.28 28.77
CA PRO A 49 6.77 -2.39 27.86
C PRO A 49 5.31 -2.38 27.40
N THR A 50 4.43 -1.56 27.96
CA THR A 50 3.04 -1.38 27.50
C THR A 50 2.87 -0.27 26.48
N PHE A 51 3.98 0.46 26.18
CA PHE A 51 4.06 1.49 25.16
C PHE A 51 4.82 0.96 23.94
N THR A 52 4.24 1.10 22.77
CA THR A 52 4.87 0.67 21.52
C THR A 52 4.94 1.80 20.50
N VAL A 53 6.00 1.77 19.69
CA VAL A 53 6.23 2.72 18.61
C VAL A 53 6.34 1.94 17.29
N GLY A 54 5.58 2.36 16.30
CA GLY A 54 5.59 1.80 14.94
C GLY A 54 5.68 2.90 13.89
N PHE A 55 6.13 2.53 12.70
CA PHE A 55 6.07 3.41 11.53
C PHE A 55 5.18 2.77 10.48
N ASP A 56 4.11 3.47 10.11
CA ASP A 56 3.26 3.05 9.02
C ASP A 56 3.87 3.54 7.69
N GLN A 57 4.29 2.60 6.85
CA GLN A 57 4.92 2.90 5.57
C GLN A 57 3.94 3.43 4.52
N GLU A 58 2.65 3.16 4.69
CA GLU A 58 1.62 3.55 3.72
C GLU A 58 1.18 5.00 3.93
N THR A 59 0.94 5.37 5.18
CA THR A 59 0.58 6.75 5.56
C THR A 59 1.81 7.62 5.85
N SER A 60 3.00 6.98 5.96
CA SER A 60 4.26 7.62 6.36
C SER A 60 4.17 8.30 7.73
N GLU A 61 3.35 7.75 8.62
CA GLU A 61 3.16 8.24 9.97
C GLU A 61 3.92 7.43 11.01
N THR A 62 4.39 8.09 12.06
CA THR A 62 4.81 7.42 13.29
C THR A 62 3.60 7.22 14.17
N ILE A 63 3.31 5.97 14.52
CA ILE A 63 2.20 5.58 15.37
C ILE A 63 2.73 5.18 16.73
N ILE A 64 2.15 5.76 17.78
CA ILE A 64 2.40 5.35 19.16
C ILE A 64 1.15 4.70 19.74
N SER A 65 1.33 3.59 20.45
CA SER A 65 0.23 2.84 21.02
C SER A 65 0.45 2.57 22.51
N GLY A 66 -0.61 2.64 23.28
CA GLY A 66 -0.55 2.49 24.75
C GLY A 66 -1.87 1.98 25.34
N MET A 67 -1.92 1.92 26.66
CA MET A 67 -3.03 1.35 27.42
C MET A 67 -4.26 2.25 27.51
N GLY A 68 -4.18 3.50 27.04
CA GLY A 68 -5.28 4.46 27.06
C GLY A 68 -4.85 5.87 26.69
N GLU A 69 -5.81 6.77 26.49
CA GLU A 69 -5.56 8.17 26.09
C GLU A 69 -4.66 8.88 27.10
N LEU A 70 -4.99 8.78 28.40
CA LEU A 70 -4.18 9.40 29.46
C LEU A 70 -2.74 8.89 29.49
N HIS A 71 -2.52 7.61 29.20
CA HIS A 71 -1.18 7.05 29.09
C HIS A 71 -0.38 7.73 27.98
N LEU A 72 -0.97 7.87 26.79
CA LEU A 72 -0.34 8.52 25.65
C LEU A 72 -0.14 10.04 25.87
N GLU A 73 -1.06 10.71 26.54
CA GLU A 73 -0.90 12.11 26.95
C GLU A 73 0.31 12.31 27.86
N ILE A 74 0.52 11.40 28.83
CA ILE A 74 1.69 11.42 29.73
C ILE A 74 2.98 11.22 28.92
N ILE A 75 3.00 10.30 27.95
CA ILE A 75 4.15 10.08 27.08
C ILE A 75 4.48 11.35 26.28
N VAL A 76 3.48 11.99 25.69
CA VAL A 76 3.65 13.25 24.92
C VAL A 76 4.16 14.40 25.81
N ASP A 77 3.67 14.49 27.05
CA ASP A 77 4.14 15.48 28.01
C ASP A 77 5.60 15.20 28.45
N ARG A 78 5.98 13.93 28.64
CA ARG A 78 7.37 13.52 28.90
C ARG A 78 8.30 13.86 27.74
N LEU A 79 7.89 13.66 26.47
CA LEU A 79 8.67 14.09 25.30
C LEU A 79 9.03 15.57 25.36
N LYS A 80 8.09 16.41 25.74
CA LYS A 80 8.30 17.84 25.87
C LYS A 80 9.18 18.20 27.05
N ARG A 81 8.92 17.61 28.24
CA ARG A 81 9.63 17.98 29.48
C ARG A 81 11.02 17.37 29.62
N GLU A 82 11.19 16.11 29.24
CA GLU A 82 12.43 15.38 29.45
C GLU A 82 13.39 15.46 28.24
N PHE A 83 12.81 15.43 27.02
CA PHE A 83 13.59 15.40 25.78
C PHE A 83 13.58 16.74 25.03
N ASN A 84 12.79 17.73 25.49
CA ASN A 84 12.61 19.02 24.83
C ASN A 84 12.20 18.91 23.36
N VAL A 85 11.33 17.94 23.06
CA VAL A 85 10.74 17.70 21.73
C VAL A 85 9.25 18.05 21.76
N ALA A 86 8.86 19.05 20.97
CA ALA A 86 7.46 19.38 20.75
C ALA A 86 6.92 18.52 19.61
N ALA A 87 5.79 17.87 19.85
CA ALA A 87 5.16 16.98 18.89
C ALA A 87 3.67 17.30 18.74
N LYS A 88 3.17 17.14 17.51
CA LYS A 88 1.75 17.17 17.18
C LYS A 88 1.21 15.75 17.23
N VAL A 89 0.06 15.60 17.85
CA VAL A 89 -0.65 14.31 17.90
C VAL A 89 -1.94 14.40 17.09
N GLY A 90 -2.30 13.30 16.45
CA GLY A 90 -3.49 13.17 15.62
C GLY A 90 -4.08 11.77 15.69
N ARG A 91 -5.18 11.58 14.98
CA ARG A 91 -5.69 10.24 14.73
C ARG A 91 -4.87 9.62 13.60
N PRO A 92 -4.51 8.33 13.68
CA PRO A 92 -3.85 7.64 12.58
C PRO A 92 -4.69 7.74 11.30
N GLU A 93 -4.04 7.98 10.18
CA GLU A 93 -4.71 7.92 8.89
C GLU A 93 -5.07 6.47 8.55
N VAL A 94 -6.21 6.29 7.89
CA VAL A 94 -6.64 4.97 7.42
C VAL A 94 -6.13 4.79 6.00
N ALA A 95 -5.29 3.78 5.78
CA ALA A 95 -4.86 3.39 4.44
C ALA A 95 -6.01 2.70 3.71
N TYR A 96 -6.77 3.47 2.94
CA TYR A 96 -7.85 2.94 2.10
C TYR A 96 -7.28 2.18 0.91
N ARG A 97 -8.02 1.14 0.48
CA ARG A 97 -7.69 0.34 -0.69
C ARG A 97 -8.94 0.14 -1.54
N GLU A 98 -8.73 -0.03 -2.83
CA GLU A 98 -9.77 -0.40 -3.76
C GLU A 98 -9.70 -1.90 -4.07
N THR A 99 -10.83 -2.52 -4.31
CA THR A 99 -10.92 -3.90 -4.80
C THR A 99 -12.15 -4.09 -5.66
N ALA A 100 -12.16 -5.11 -6.52
CA ALA A 100 -13.30 -5.46 -7.32
C ALA A 100 -14.28 -6.35 -6.57
N THR A 101 -15.56 -6.21 -6.86
CA THR A 101 -16.62 -7.11 -6.35
C THR A 101 -17.07 -8.14 -7.38
N LYS A 102 -16.81 -7.90 -8.66
CA LYS A 102 -17.20 -8.77 -9.78
C LYS A 102 -16.07 -8.87 -10.81
N GLY A 103 -16.00 -10.02 -11.47
CA GLY A 103 -15.10 -10.21 -12.59
C GLY A 103 -15.60 -9.47 -13.84
N ILE A 104 -14.69 -8.96 -14.65
CA ILE A 104 -14.96 -8.29 -15.92
C ILE A 104 -13.91 -8.66 -16.97
N GLU A 105 -14.31 -8.72 -18.23
CA GLU A 105 -13.41 -8.86 -19.37
C GLU A 105 -13.51 -7.64 -20.28
N GLY A 106 -12.38 -7.25 -20.85
CA GLY A 106 -12.35 -6.18 -21.81
C GLY A 106 -11.06 -6.15 -22.60
N GLN A 107 -11.00 -5.27 -23.56
CA GLN A 107 -9.85 -5.11 -24.44
C GLN A 107 -9.46 -3.64 -24.54
N TYR A 108 -8.16 -3.40 -24.74
CA TYR A 108 -7.65 -2.08 -25.03
C TYR A 108 -6.63 -2.12 -26.16
N LYS A 109 -6.77 -1.19 -27.09
CA LYS A 109 -5.87 -1.04 -28.22
C LYS A 109 -5.13 0.30 -28.13
N HIS A 110 -3.86 0.23 -27.86
CA HIS A 110 -2.98 1.39 -27.86
C HIS A 110 -2.46 1.62 -29.27
N VAL A 111 -2.88 2.71 -29.91
CA VAL A 111 -2.40 3.11 -31.24
C VAL A 111 -2.06 4.59 -31.20
N LYS A 112 -0.80 4.92 -31.44
CA LYS A 112 -0.34 6.29 -31.62
C LYS A 112 0.57 6.36 -32.85
N GLN A 113 0.33 7.31 -33.73
CA GLN A 113 1.13 7.57 -34.90
C GLN A 113 1.36 9.08 -35.03
N SER A 114 2.59 9.50 -34.85
CA SER A 114 3.00 10.90 -34.88
C SER A 114 4.27 11.05 -35.70
N GLY A 115 4.19 10.87 -37.05
CA GLY A 115 5.26 11.09 -37.98
C GLY A 115 6.53 10.29 -37.65
N GLY A 116 6.65 9.06 -38.19
CA GLY A 116 7.77 8.14 -37.95
C GLY A 116 7.29 6.78 -37.43
N ARG A 117 8.11 6.10 -36.60
CA ARG A 117 7.74 4.81 -35.97
C ARG A 117 6.54 4.99 -35.08
N GLY A 118 5.45 4.24 -35.35
CA GLY A 118 4.23 4.27 -34.55
C GLY A 118 4.36 3.53 -33.20
N GLN A 119 3.28 3.53 -32.43
CA GLN A 119 3.12 2.70 -31.23
C GLN A 119 1.87 1.85 -31.42
N TYR A 120 2.02 0.53 -31.27
CA TYR A 120 0.93 -0.40 -31.36
C TYR A 120 1.01 -1.46 -30.26
N ALA A 121 -0.07 -1.65 -29.51
CA ALA A 121 -0.26 -2.79 -28.63
C ALA A 121 -1.76 -3.02 -28.44
N HIS A 122 -2.18 -4.28 -28.54
CA HIS A 122 -3.56 -4.69 -28.24
C HIS A 122 -3.52 -5.76 -27.17
N VAL A 123 -4.30 -5.59 -26.11
CA VAL A 123 -4.40 -6.50 -24.98
C VAL A 123 -5.86 -6.77 -24.63
N CYS A 124 -6.18 -8.03 -24.35
CA CYS A 124 -7.45 -8.46 -23.79
C CYS A 124 -7.19 -8.93 -22.35
N LEU A 125 -7.82 -8.29 -21.40
CA LEU A 125 -7.64 -8.56 -19.98
C LEU A 125 -8.95 -9.05 -19.36
N ARG A 126 -8.84 -10.06 -18.50
CA ARG A 126 -9.89 -10.46 -17.56
C ARG A 126 -9.43 -10.09 -16.17
N LEU A 127 -10.26 -9.34 -15.45
CA LEU A 127 -10.05 -8.93 -14.08
C LEU A 127 -11.01 -9.74 -13.19
N GLU A 128 -10.49 -10.37 -12.16
CA GLU A 128 -11.27 -11.19 -11.22
C GLU A 128 -10.88 -10.82 -9.79
N PRO A 129 -11.88 -10.61 -8.89
CA PRO A 129 -11.57 -10.40 -7.49
C PRO A 129 -11.01 -11.67 -6.86
N LEU A 130 -10.03 -11.49 -5.98
CA LEU A 130 -9.53 -12.51 -5.08
C LEU A 130 -10.12 -12.33 -3.68
N LYS A 131 -9.84 -13.27 -2.78
CA LYS A 131 -10.24 -13.11 -1.38
C LYS A 131 -9.35 -12.06 -0.71
N ALA A 132 -9.90 -11.39 0.30
CA ALA A 132 -9.17 -10.40 1.08
C ALA A 132 -7.84 -10.97 1.60
N GLY A 133 -6.75 -10.25 1.29
CA GLY A 133 -5.39 -10.62 1.68
C GLY A 133 -4.65 -11.56 0.72
N GLU A 134 -5.26 -11.98 -0.39
CA GLU A 134 -4.57 -12.81 -1.40
C GLU A 134 -3.65 -12.00 -2.34
N GLY A 135 -3.79 -10.67 -2.33
CA GLY A 135 -2.89 -9.77 -3.04
C GLY A 135 -3.12 -9.73 -4.55
N PHE A 136 -2.04 -9.75 -5.32
CA PHE A 136 -2.08 -9.62 -6.78
C PHE A 136 -1.56 -10.86 -7.48
N GLU A 137 -2.32 -11.36 -8.45
CA GLU A 137 -1.93 -12.47 -9.33
C GLU A 137 -2.03 -12.06 -10.81
N PHE A 138 -0.98 -12.32 -11.58
CA PHE A 138 -1.00 -12.12 -13.03
C PHE A 138 -0.88 -13.46 -13.75
N VAL A 139 -1.85 -13.75 -14.61
CA VAL A 139 -1.94 -15.00 -15.37
C VAL A 139 -1.81 -14.70 -16.87
N ASN A 140 -1.02 -15.51 -17.57
CA ASN A 140 -0.89 -15.42 -19.01
C ASN A 140 -1.56 -16.63 -19.69
N ASP A 141 -2.68 -16.37 -20.37
CA ASP A 141 -3.45 -17.35 -21.14
C ASP A 141 -3.34 -17.13 -22.65
N VAL A 142 -2.39 -16.31 -23.11
CA VAL A 142 -2.22 -16.04 -24.53
C VAL A 142 -1.71 -17.29 -25.26
N VAL A 143 -2.45 -17.73 -26.25
CA VAL A 143 -2.09 -18.88 -27.10
C VAL A 143 -1.66 -18.45 -28.49
N GLY A 144 -0.86 -19.31 -29.15
CA GLY A 144 -0.49 -19.12 -30.57
C GLY A 144 0.46 -17.96 -30.86
N GLY A 145 1.16 -17.41 -29.84
CA GLY A 145 2.13 -16.34 -30.03
C GLY A 145 1.54 -14.99 -30.50
N ARG A 146 0.24 -14.76 -30.28
CA ARG A 146 -0.44 -13.51 -30.66
C ARG A 146 0.17 -12.27 -29.99
N ILE A 147 0.74 -12.44 -28.81
CA ILE A 147 1.65 -11.49 -28.18
C ILE A 147 2.98 -12.20 -28.00
N PRO A 148 4.09 -11.70 -28.53
CA PRO A 148 5.42 -12.25 -28.26
C PRO A 148 5.73 -12.29 -26.76
N ALA A 149 6.34 -13.38 -26.30
CA ALA A 149 6.56 -13.64 -24.87
C ALA A 149 7.37 -12.54 -24.16
N ASN A 150 8.24 -11.85 -24.89
CA ASN A 150 9.04 -10.73 -24.36
C ASN A 150 8.19 -9.51 -23.97
N PHE A 151 6.97 -9.32 -24.53
CA PHE A 151 6.09 -8.19 -24.18
C PHE A 151 5.14 -8.48 -23.02
N ILE A 152 4.96 -9.74 -22.63
CA ILE A 152 4.07 -10.12 -21.54
C ILE A 152 4.47 -9.46 -20.20
N PRO A 153 5.78 -9.45 -19.81
CA PRO A 153 6.20 -8.73 -18.61
C PRO A 153 5.93 -7.23 -18.66
N SER A 154 5.91 -6.63 -19.87
CA SER A 154 5.58 -5.21 -20.03
C SER A 154 4.11 -4.92 -19.79
N VAL A 155 3.20 -5.81 -20.21
CA VAL A 155 1.77 -5.73 -19.85
C VAL A 155 1.60 -5.81 -18.35
N GLN A 156 2.22 -6.79 -17.69
CA GLN A 156 2.16 -6.94 -16.23
C GLN A 156 2.66 -5.69 -15.50
N LYS A 157 3.79 -5.11 -15.91
CA LYS A 157 4.30 -3.85 -15.37
C LYS A 157 3.30 -2.70 -15.51
N GLY A 158 2.60 -2.63 -16.64
CA GLY A 158 1.56 -1.64 -16.89
C GLY A 158 0.38 -1.78 -15.94
N VAL A 159 -0.10 -3.01 -15.74
CA VAL A 159 -1.17 -3.34 -14.79
C VAL A 159 -0.77 -2.97 -13.36
N VAL A 160 0.41 -3.42 -12.89
CA VAL A 160 0.91 -3.11 -11.54
C VAL A 160 1.01 -1.61 -11.31
N LYS A 161 1.46 -0.85 -12.32
CA LYS A 161 1.51 0.61 -12.23
C LYS A 161 0.12 1.24 -12.13
N ALA A 162 -0.88 0.70 -12.82
CA ALA A 162 -2.27 1.16 -12.72
C ALA A 162 -2.87 0.87 -11.35
N MET A 163 -2.54 -0.29 -10.76
CA MET A 163 -3.01 -0.68 -9.44
C MET A 163 -2.51 0.21 -8.31
N GLN A 164 -1.41 0.94 -8.49
CA GLN A 164 -0.89 1.87 -7.46
C GLN A 164 -1.83 3.06 -7.22
N SER A 165 -2.68 3.39 -8.17
CA SER A 165 -3.65 4.48 -8.07
C SER A 165 -4.93 4.04 -8.75
N GLY A 166 -5.85 3.50 -7.97
CA GLY A 166 -7.13 3.00 -8.44
C GLY A 166 -7.98 4.09 -9.09
N PRO A 167 -8.84 3.75 -10.04
CA PRO A 167 -9.59 4.71 -10.84
C PRO A 167 -10.77 5.35 -10.09
N TYR A 168 -11.22 4.77 -8.98
CA TYR A 168 -12.38 5.25 -8.25
C TYR A 168 -12.04 6.43 -7.31
N ALA A 169 -11.12 6.23 -6.40
CA ALA A 169 -10.74 7.23 -5.41
C ALA A 169 -9.22 7.50 -5.35
N GLY A 170 -8.44 6.83 -6.20
CA GLY A 170 -7.00 7.00 -6.28
C GLY A 170 -6.20 6.12 -5.31
N TYR A 171 -6.88 5.28 -4.52
CA TYR A 171 -6.20 4.37 -3.59
C TYR A 171 -5.64 3.12 -4.28
N PRO A 172 -4.60 2.49 -3.72
CA PRO A 172 -4.05 1.27 -4.30
C PRO A 172 -5.09 0.16 -4.42
N VAL A 173 -5.11 -0.52 -5.58
CA VAL A 173 -5.98 -1.66 -5.82
C VAL A 173 -5.31 -2.93 -5.31
N VAL A 174 -6.06 -3.76 -4.57
CA VAL A 174 -5.58 -5.03 -4.00
C VAL A 174 -6.53 -6.18 -4.30
N ASP A 175 -6.07 -7.40 -4.02
CA ASP A 175 -6.86 -8.63 -4.10
C ASP A 175 -7.49 -8.86 -5.48
N MET A 176 -6.62 -8.81 -6.50
CA MET A 176 -7.02 -8.92 -7.90
C MET A 176 -6.21 -9.96 -8.65
N ARG A 177 -6.89 -10.81 -9.42
CA ARG A 177 -6.28 -11.60 -10.50
C ARG A 177 -6.50 -10.88 -11.82
N VAL A 178 -5.43 -10.71 -12.57
CA VAL A 178 -5.46 -10.17 -13.94
C VAL A 178 -4.95 -11.22 -14.90
N THR A 179 -5.83 -11.71 -15.77
CA THR A 179 -5.49 -12.69 -16.80
C THR A 179 -5.38 -11.98 -18.15
N LEU A 180 -4.21 -12.08 -18.77
CA LEU A 180 -4.00 -11.68 -20.17
C LEU A 180 -4.50 -12.81 -21.06
N THR A 181 -5.68 -12.64 -21.66
CA THR A 181 -6.40 -13.70 -22.40
C THR A 181 -6.04 -13.72 -23.88
N ASP A 182 -5.86 -12.56 -24.48
CA ASP A 182 -5.54 -12.41 -25.91
C ASP A 182 -4.91 -11.05 -26.20
N GLY A 183 -4.53 -10.83 -27.46
CA GLY A 183 -4.06 -9.55 -27.96
C GLY A 183 -3.44 -9.67 -29.34
N SER A 184 -2.81 -8.60 -29.77
CA SER A 184 -2.05 -8.60 -31.04
C SER A 184 -0.88 -7.60 -31.00
N TYR A 185 0.10 -7.85 -31.83
CA TYR A 185 1.25 -6.98 -31.98
C TYR A 185 1.45 -6.58 -33.46
N HIS A 186 2.27 -5.59 -33.66
CA HIS A 186 2.73 -5.16 -35.00
C HIS A 186 4.25 -5.24 -35.03
N GLU A 187 4.81 -5.86 -36.07
CA GLU A 187 6.25 -6.16 -36.13
C GLU A 187 7.17 -4.94 -36.00
N VAL A 188 6.73 -3.77 -36.47
CA VAL A 188 7.52 -2.52 -36.48
C VAL A 188 7.13 -1.60 -35.31
N ASP A 189 5.83 -1.46 -35.02
CA ASP A 189 5.32 -0.42 -34.14
C ASP A 189 5.10 -0.91 -32.68
N SER A 190 5.22 -2.21 -32.43
CA SER A 190 5.14 -2.75 -31.08
C SER A 190 6.44 -2.55 -30.31
N SER A 191 6.32 -2.24 -29.03
CA SER A 191 7.42 -2.04 -28.10
C SER A 191 6.99 -2.34 -26.67
N ASP A 192 7.95 -2.54 -25.78
CA ASP A 192 7.71 -2.69 -24.34
C ASP A 192 6.89 -1.54 -23.78
N PHE A 193 7.19 -0.31 -24.18
CA PHE A 193 6.46 0.88 -23.76
C PHE A 193 4.98 0.83 -24.22
N ALA A 194 4.73 0.46 -25.51
CA ALA A 194 3.37 0.37 -26.02
C ALA A 194 2.53 -0.68 -25.26
N PHE A 195 3.11 -1.85 -24.95
CA PHE A 195 2.45 -2.88 -24.17
C PHE A 195 2.28 -2.50 -22.69
N GLN A 196 3.22 -1.79 -22.10
CA GLN A 196 3.06 -1.25 -20.75
C GLN A 196 1.91 -0.24 -20.68
N GLU A 197 1.80 0.68 -21.64
CA GLU A 197 0.69 1.64 -21.71
C GLU A 197 -0.64 0.94 -22.01
N ALA A 198 -0.64 -0.09 -22.85
CA ALA A 198 -1.85 -0.88 -23.13
C ALA A 198 -2.32 -1.64 -21.88
N GLY A 199 -1.42 -2.24 -21.13
CA GLY A 199 -1.75 -2.91 -19.85
C GLY A 199 -2.30 -1.92 -18.83
N ARG A 200 -1.66 -0.76 -18.67
CA ARG A 200 -2.08 0.30 -17.77
C ARG A 200 -3.49 0.81 -18.12
N ALA A 201 -3.70 1.23 -19.35
CA ALA A 201 -4.98 1.79 -19.79
C ALA A 201 -6.09 0.73 -19.84
N GLY A 202 -5.76 -0.49 -20.29
CA GLY A 202 -6.70 -1.61 -20.32
C GLY A 202 -7.21 -1.96 -18.93
N PHE A 203 -6.35 -2.00 -17.92
CA PHE A 203 -6.76 -2.18 -16.53
C PHE A 203 -7.66 -1.04 -16.06
N THR A 204 -7.25 0.22 -16.22
CA THR A 204 -8.00 1.39 -15.75
C THR A 204 -9.40 1.47 -16.36
N MET A 205 -9.55 1.26 -17.67
CA MET A 205 -10.85 1.35 -18.35
C MET A 205 -11.85 0.26 -17.94
N GLN A 206 -11.36 -0.92 -17.55
CA GLN A 206 -12.24 -2.03 -17.16
C GLN A 206 -12.66 -1.93 -15.70
N PHE A 207 -11.89 -1.22 -14.91
CA PHE A 207 -12.16 -1.00 -13.50
C PHE A 207 -13.34 -0.01 -13.25
N GLU A 208 -13.80 0.70 -14.25
CA GLU A 208 -14.87 1.72 -14.17
C GLU A 208 -16.29 1.19 -13.84
N HIS A 209 -16.46 -0.12 -13.67
CA HIS A 209 -17.77 -0.77 -13.42
C HIS A 209 -17.91 -1.34 -12.00
N TYR A 210 -17.55 -0.54 -10.97
CA TYR A 210 -17.71 -0.92 -9.56
C TYR A 210 -19.06 -0.52 -8.98
N GLU A 211 -19.58 -1.35 -8.06
CA GLU A 211 -20.61 -0.89 -7.13
C GLU A 211 -19.97 0.10 -6.16
N ALA A 212 -20.48 1.32 -6.16
CA ALA A 212 -20.01 2.39 -5.31
C ALA A 212 -20.11 1.98 -3.83
N VAL A 213 -19.08 2.29 -3.06
CA VAL A 213 -19.20 2.44 -1.60
C VAL A 213 -20.45 3.27 -1.30
N PRO A 214 -21.27 2.94 -0.31
CA PRO A 214 -22.47 3.71 0.02
C PRO A 214 -22.14 5.21 0.09
N PHE A 215 -22.95 6.03 -0.56
CA PHE A 215 -22.69 7.45 -0.80
C PHE A 215 -22.27 8.26 0.44
N PHE A 216 -22.77 7.88 1.62
CA PHE A 216 -22.43 8.52 2.90
C PHE A 216 -20.99 8.27 3.36
N LEU A 217 -20.36 7.14 2.93
CA LEU A 217 -18.94 6.86 3.21
C LEU A 217 -18.02 7.53 2.18
N THR A 218 -18.45 7.66 0.94
CA THR A 218 -17.68 8.29 -0.14
C THR A 218 -17.40 9.77 0.16
N GLU A 219 -18.38 10.52 0.68
CA GLU A 219 -18.18 11.92 1.06
C GLU A 219 -17.21 12.11 2.23
N GLN A 220 -17.11 11.14 3.13
CA GLN A 220 -16.17 11.18 4.25
C GLN A 220 -14.74 10.85 3.80
N ILE A 221 -14.57 9.95 2.83
CA ILE A 221 -13.28 9.53 2.30
C ILE A 221 -12.66 10.61 1.40
N ILE A 222 -13.46 11.29 0.57
CA ILE A 222 -12.96 12.32 -0.36
C ILE A 222 -12.66 13.66 0.35
N LYS A 223 -13.21 13.89 1.53
CA LYS A 223 -12.97 15.10 2.33
C LYS A 223 -11.88 14.96 3.39
N ALA A 224 -11.29 13.77 3.57
CA ALA A 224 -10.16 13.50 4.46
C ALA A 224 -8.85 13.68 3.71
#